data_6d2fd6154034e141a476a1beeecea0ce
#
_entry.id   6d2fd6154034e141a476a1beeecea0ce
#
_cell.length_a   1.000
_cell.length_b   1.000
_cell.length_c   1.000
_cell.angle_alpha   90.00
_cell.angle_beta   90.00
_cell.angle_gamma   90.00
#
_symmetry.space_group_name_H-M   'P 1'
#
loop_
_entity.id
_entity.type
_entity.pdbx_description
1 polymer ?
#
loop_
_entity_poly.entity_id
_entity_poly.type
_entity_poly.pdbx_seq_one_letter_code
_entity_poly.pdbx_strand_id
1 'polypeptide(L)'
;MRRMHFVFALVCLLISGGTVRAQSAGSRAHRSSGQEIDSIIANQEKRVLDIAETMPEENYRFAPTNGEFKGVRTFAEQLKHIAADLYLDGAAILGENPPGDLQPGENGSSAVRTKPEIIAYVKAAFAYMHRATAAIDDGNALMPRPAFLPYGPNPMTRLWVAVADVGHTNDHYGQLAEYLRMNGIVPPASRGKMPGQPQTSSEQRNIGEELDAWITRTEELLVPAADAMPEEKYSFAPSAGEFRGVRTFAEQVKHLSATNYILASAALSEKPPHGEAKETAPDSVRTKAEIMDYLRGSFAYLHRAATGITAENSAAVIGSRPRGTRAGFLIDALLHSQNHYGQIVEYLRMNGIVPPESRK
;
A
#
# COMPACT_ATOMS: atom_id res chain seq x y z
N MET A 1 -56.23 10.25 79.01
CA MET A 1 -55.03 9.62 78.43
C MET A 1 -55.50 8.67 77.33
N ARG A 2 -55.44 9.13 76.06
CA ARG A 2 -55.79 8.34 74.86
C ARG A 2 -54.52 7.99 74.11
N ARG A 3 -54.19 6.73 74.00
CA ARG A 3 -53.13 6.19 73.19
C ARG A 3 -53.61 6.11 71.77
N MET A 4 -52.90 6.80 70.84
CA MET A 4 -53.16 6.78 69.42
C MET A 4 -52.20 5.77 68.79
N HIS A 5 -52.73 4.72 68.17
CA HIS A 5 -51.98 3.71 67.48
C HIS A 5 -51.83 4.16 66.03
N PHE A 6 -50.58 4.36 65.59
CA PHE A 6 -50.25 4.56 64.17
C PHE A 6 -50.10 3.18 63.51
N VAL A 7 -50.97 2.92 62.54
CA VAL A 7 -50.86 1.75 61.68
C VAL A 7 -49.96 2.17 60.48
N PHE A 8 -48.81 1.53 60.33
CA PHE A 8 -47.95 1.65 59.15
C PHE A 8 -48.49 0.68 58.09
N ALA A 9 -49.06 1.20 57.03
CA ALA A 9 -49.37 0.46 55.80
C ALA A 9 -48.10 0.28 54.95
N LEU A 10 -47.64 -0.95 54.86
CA LEU A 10 -46.50 -1.34 54.00
C LEU A 10 -47.01 -1.49 52.54
N VAL A 11 -46.69 -0.54 51.66
CA VAL A 11 -46.99 -0.66 50.27
C VAL A 11 -45.82 -1.46 49.60
N CYS A 12 -46.10 -2.74 49.32
CA CYS A 12 -45.18 -3.55 48.49
C CYS A 12 -45.27 -3.10 47.02
N LEU A 13 -44.28 -2.36 46.53
CA LEU A 13 -44.08 -2.09 45.12
C LEU A 13 -43.51 -3.34 44.47
N LEU A 14 -44.31 -4.06 43.71
CA LEU A 14 -43.84 -5.12 42.81
C LEU A 14 -43.09 -4.49 41.65
N ILE A 15 -41.76 -4.47 41.75
CA ILE A 15 -40.89 -4.15 40.61
C ILE A 15 -40.89 -5.42 39.74
N SER A 16 -41.65 -5.40 38.65
CA SER A 16 -41.54 -6.36 37.56
C SER A 16 -40.18 -6.20 36.92
N GLY A 17 -39.25 -7.08 37.28
CA GLY A 17 -37.93 -7.17 36.64
C GLY A 17 -38.06 -7.58 35.18
N GLY A 18 -38.18 -6.60 34.31
CA GLY A 18 -37.93 -6.82 32.89
C GLY A 18 -36.47 -7.19 32.72
N THR A 19 -36.19 -8.46 32.40
CA THR A 19 -34.88 -8.87 31.94
C THR A 19 -34.59 -8.15 30.62
N VAL A 20 -33.82 -7.07 30.70
CA VAL A 20 -33.19 -6.50 29.52
C VAL A 20 -32.24 -7.58 28.97
N ARG A 21 -32.73 -8.31 27.99
CA ARG A 21 -31.90 -9.19 27.20
C ARG A 21 -30.93 -8.28 26.47
N ALA A 22 -29.70 -8.16 26.97
CA ALA A 22 -28.60 -7.61 26.21
C ALA A 22 -28.53 -8.44 24.94
N GLN A 23 -28.98 -7.86 23.82
CA GLN A 23 -28.66 -8.39 22.49
C GLN A 23 -27.13 -8.37 22.43
N SER A 24 -26.54 -9.57 22.46
CA SER A 24 -25.15 -9.75 22.15
C SER A 24 -24.98 -9.15 20.76
N ALA A 25 -24.36 -7.98 20.68
CA ALA A 25 -23.79 -7.49 19.43
C ALA A 25 -22.95 -8.66 18.92
N GLY A 26 -23.37 -9.25 17.82
CA GLY A 26 -22.66 -10.37 17.21
C GLY A 26 -21.18 -9.99 17.13
N SER A 27 -20.32 -10.76 17.76
CA SER A 27 -18.87 -10.55 17.67
C SER A 27 -18.53 -10.63 16.19
N ARG A 28 -18.28 -9.47 15.56
CA ARG A 28 -17.65 -9.45 14.26
C ARG A 28 -16.33 -10.17 14.45
N ALA A 29 -16.10 -11.21 13.66
CA ALA A 29 -14.87 -11.96 13.71
C ALA A 29 -13.70 -10.97 13.56
N HIS A 30 -12.86 -10.92 14.59
CA HIS A 30 -11.63 -10.15 14.62
C HIS A 30 -10.68 -10.71 13.55
N ARG A 31 -10.22 -9.90 12.63
CA ARG A 31 -9.12 -10.27 11.74
C ARG A 31 -7.79 -9.85 12.37
N SER A 32 -6.80 -10.71 12.30
CA SER A 32 -5.44 -10.36 12.71
C SER A 32 -4.78 -9.40 11.73
N SER A 33 -3.71 -8.71 12.16
CA SER A 33 -2.89 -7.86 11.30
C SER A 33 -2.41 -8.61 10.06
N GLY A 34 -2.08 -9.89 10.18
CA GLY A 34 -1.71 -10.75 9.06
C GLY A 34 -2.86 -10.93 8.06
N GLN A 35 -4.08 -11.16 8.53
CA GLN A 35 -5.26 -11.31 7.65
C GLN A 35 -5.61 -10.02 6.90
N GLU A 36 -5.39 -8.84 7.49
CA GLU A 36 -5.57 -7.57 6.81
C GLU A 36 -4.56 -7.42 5.68
N ILE A 37 -3.27 -7.66 5.95
CA ILE A 37 -2.22 -7.58 4.93
C ILE A 37 -2.46 -8.64 3.86
N ASP A 38 -2.86 -9.85 4.22
CA ASP A 38 -3.16 -10.93 3.29
C ASP A 38 -4.23 -10.53 2.27
N SER A 39 -5.26 -9.82 2.69
CA SER A 39 -6.27 -9.31 1.78
C SER A 39 -5.75 -8.24 0.81
N ILE A 40 -4.75 -7.45 1.22
CA ILE A 40 -4.07 -6.49 0.36
C ILE A 40 -3.20 -7.23 -0.67
N ILE A 41 -2.44 -8.24 -0.21
CA ILE A 41 -1.60 -9.09 -1.08
C ILE A 41 -2.45 -9.80 -2.12
N ALA A 42 -3.64 -10.31 -1.77
CA ALA A 42 -4.55 -10.92 -2.73
C ALA A 42 -4.99 -9.96 -3.86
N ASN A 43 -5.18 -8.69 -3.54
CA ASN A 43 -5.44 -7.66 -4.57
C ASN A 43 -4.20 -7.41 -5.45
N GLN A 44 -3.01 -7.41 -4.84
CA GLN A 44 -1.76 -7.23 -5.59
C GLN A 44 -1.50 -8.42 -6.52
N GLU A 45 -1.66 -9.66 -6.01
CA GLU A 45 -1.57 -10.87 -6.81
C GLU A 45 -2.42 -10.74 -8.08
N LYS A 46 -3.70 -10.42 -7.90
CA LYS A 46 -4.60 -10.23 -9.03
C LYS A 46 -4.06 -9.19 -10.03
N ARG A 47 -3.63 -8.03 -9.55
CA ARG A 47 -3.15 -6.93 -10.40
C ARG A 47 -1.86 -7.29 -11.14
N VAL A 48 -0.89 -7.91 -10.46
CA VAL A 48 0.38 -8.34 -11.06
C VAL A 48 0.14 -9.44 -12.09
N LEU A 49 -0.74 -10.40 -11.80
CA LEU A 49 -1.10 -11.46 -12.74
C LEU A 49 -1.85 -10.91 -13.94
N ASP A 50 -2.79 -9.99 -13.75
CA ASP A 50 -3.51 -9.35 -14.86
C ASP A 50 -2.53 -8.60 -15.81
N ILE A 51 -1.50 -7.93 -15.27
CA ILE A 51 -0.44 -7.29 -16.06
C ILE A 51 0.41 -8.34 -16.79
N ALA A 52 0.83 -9.39 -16.08
CA ALA A 52 1.64 -10.46 -16.67
C ALA A 52 0.88 -11.17 -17.81
N GLU A 53 -0.38 -11.49 -17.60
CA GLU A 53 -1.20 -12.12 -18.65
C GLU A 53 -1.47 -11.22 -19.85
N THR A 54 -1.53 -9.90 -19.63
CA THR A 54 -1.81 -8.89 -20.66
C THR A 54 -0.65 -8.67 -21.63
N MET A 55 0.60 -8.75 -21.17
CA MET A 55 1.77 -8.57 -22.04
C MET A 55 1.89 -9.77 -22.99
N PRO A 56 2.00 -9.56 -24.31
CA PRO A 56 2.32 -10.64 -25.26
C PRO A 56 3.64 -11.33 -24.94
N GLU A 57 3.75 -12.64 -25.20
CA GLU A 57 4.95 -13.41 -24.83
C GLU A 57 6.22 -12.89 -25.54
N GLU A 58 6.10 -12.47 -26.77
CA GLU A 58 7.19 -11.89 -27.55
C GLU A 58 7.76 -10.61 -26.89
N ASN A 59 6.95 -9.90 -26.09
CA ASN A 59 7.35 -8.66 -25.41
C ASN A 59 7.85 -8.89 -23.97
N TYR A 60 7.94 -10.13 -23.52
CA TYR A 60 8.50 -10.43 -22.18
C TYR A 60 9.98 -10.06 -22.05
N ARG A 61 10.71 -9.98 -23.19
CA ARG A 61 12.11 -9.51 -23.23
C ARG A 61 12.23 -8.00 -23.40
N PHE A 62 11.11 -7.29 -23.45
CA PHE A 62 11.14 -5.84 -23.58
C PHE A 62 11.80 -5.21 -22.36
N ALA A 63 12.77 -4.34 -22.61
CA ALA A 63 13.29 -3.35 -21.68
C ALA A 63 13.28 -2.00 -22.38
N PRO A 64 12.92 -0.89 -21.73
CA PRO A 64 13.02 0.42 -22.34
C PRO A 64 14.48 0.76 -22.69
N THR A 65 14.67 1.49 -23.80
CA THR A 65 16.01 1.90 -24.27
C THR A 65 16.10 3.39 -24.55
N ASN A 66 14.96 4.08 -24.62
CA ASN A 66 14.89 5.48 -25.00
C ASN A 66 14.83 6.36 -23.74
N GLY A 67 16.00 6.80 -23.27
CA GLY A 67 16.20 7.50 -22.01
C GLY A 67 17.27 6.82 -21.17
N GLU A 68 17.27 7.04 -19.86
CA GLU A 68 18.27 6.50 -18.94
C GLU A 68 17.83 5.12 -18.40
N PHE A 69 17.82 4.12 -19.31
CA PHE A 69 17.38 2.75 -19.01
C PHE A 69 18.51 1.70 -19.06
N LYS A 70 19.77 2.13 -19.02
CA LYS A 70 20.89 1.19 -19.05
C LYS A 70 20.87 0.26 -17.84
N GLY A 71 20.75 -1.04 -18.10
CA GLY A 71 20.80 -2.08 -17.07
C GLY A 71 19.52 -2.26 -16.27
N VAL A 72 18.38 -1.68 -16.71
CA VAL A 72 17.08 -1.97 -16.11
C VAL A 72 16.63 -3.40 -16.46
N ARG A 73 15.78 -3.96 -15.62
CA ARG A 73 15.20 -5.28 -15.86
C ARG A 73 14.27 -5.27 -17.06
N THR A 74 14.26 -6.36 -17.80
CA THR A 74 13.19 -6.63 -18.78
C THR A 74 11.85 -6.85 -18.07
N PHE A 75 10.74 -6.85 -18.82
CA PHE A 75 9.42 -7.15 -18.28
C PHE A 75 9.39 -8.51 -17.54
N ALA A 76 10.00 -9.54 -18.13
CA ALA A 76 10.14 -10.86 -17.50
C ALA A 76 10.96 -10.82 -16.20
N GLU A 77 12.07 -10.07 -16.20
CA GLU A 77 12.92 -9.93 -15.03
C GLU A 77 12.25 -9.13 -13.91
N GLN A 78 11.43 -8.13 -14.23
CA GLN A 78 10.61 -7.42 -13.25
C GLN A 78 9.64 -8.37 -12.54
N LEU A 79 8.92 -9.22 -13.27
CA LEU A 79 8.01 -10.22 -12.70
C LEU A 79 8.73 -11.23 -11.84
N LYS A 80 9.89 -11.70 -12.29
CA LYS A 80 10.71 -12.67 -11.56
C LYS A 80 11.32 -12.05 -10.29
N HIS A 81 11.65 -10.77 -10.32
CA HIS A 81 12.12 -10.01 -9.18
C HIS A 81 11.04 -9.88 -8.13
N ILE A 82 9.81 -9.48 -8.49
CA ILE A 82 8.66 -9.50 -7.57
C ILE A 82 8.52 -10.86 -6.90
N ALA A 83 8.59 -11.95 -7.70
CA ALA A 83 8.46 -13.29 -7.14
C ALA A 83 9.62 -13.67 -6.20
N ALA A 84 10.84 -13.24 -6.51
CA ALA A 84 12.00 -13.48 -5.64
C ALA A 84 11.85 -12.79 -4.28
N ASP A 85 11.36 -11.54 -4.27
CA ASP A 85 11.15 -10.79 -3.04
C ASP A 85 10.01 -11.37 -2.20
N LEU A 86 8.89 -11.76 -2.82
CA LEU A 86 7.82 -12.48 -2.14
C LEU A 86 8.32 -13.75 -1.42
N TYR A 87 9.27 -14.48 -2.03
CA TYR A 87 9.90 -15.63 -1.39
C TYR A 87 10.85 -15.23 -0.26
N LEU A 88 11.67 -14.19 -0.47
CA LEU A 88 12.62 -13.71 0.54
C LEU A 88 11.90 -13.14 1.77
N ASP A 89 10.91 -12.29 1.55
CA ASP A 89 10.15 -11.64 2.61
C ASP A 89 9.24 -12.64 3.33
N GLY A 90 8.58 -13.51 2.58
CA GLY A 90 7.81 -14.60 3.17
C GLY A 90 8.67 -15.52 4.05
N ALA A 91 9.87 -15.86 3.60
CA ALA A 91 10.82 -16.67 4.39
C ALA A 91 11.29 -15.91 5.65
N ALA A 92 11.53 -14.60 5.52
CA ALA A 92 11.90 -13.76 6.67
C ALA A 92 10.77 -13.70 7.72
N ILE A 93 9.51 -13.58 7.28
CA ILE A 93 8.34 -13.60 8.17
C ILE A 93 8.23 -14.95 8.89
N LEU A 94 8.40 -16.05 8.16
CA LEU A 94 8.28 -17.40 8.69
C LEU A 94 9.49 -17.83 9.54
N GLY A 95 10.65 -17.20 9.35
CA GLY A 95 11.91 -17.59 9.98
C GLY A 95 12.52 -18.86 9.38
N GLU A 96 12.33 -19.09 8.09
CA GLU A 96 12.84 -20.23 7.35
C GLU A 96 13.70 -19.81 6.14
N ASN A 97 14.40 -20.74 5.51
CA ASN A 97 15.12 -20.44 4.28
C ASN A 97 14.14 -20.25 3.11
N PRO A 98 14.39 -19.27 2.22
CA PRO A 98 13.55 -19.09 1.05
C PRO A 98 13.59 -20.31 0.13
N PRO A 99 12.47 -20.70 -0.49
CA PRO A 99 12.43 -21.83 -1.39
C PRO A 99 13.09 -21.50 -2.73
N GLY A 100 13.77 -22.49 -3.33
CA GLY A 100 14.25 -22.43 -4.69
C GLY A 100 15.58 -21.73 -4.91
N ASP A 101 15.93 -21.57 -6.17
CA ASP A 101 17.14 -20.91 -6.65
C ASP A 101 16.82 -19.42 -6.91
N LEU A 102 17.10 -18.59 -5.94
CA LEU A 102 16.99 -17.13 -6.07
C LEU A 102 18.35 -16.60 -6.53
N GLN A 103 18.46 -16.22 -7.79
CA GLN A 103 19.69 -15.70 -8.37
C GLN A 103 20.18 -14.44 -7.65
N PRO A 104 21.51 -14.17 -7.63
CA PRO A 104 22.06 -12.95 -7.09
C PRO A 104 21.35 -11.70 -7.68
N GLY A 105 21.09 -10.69 -6.84
CA GLY A 105 20.38 -9.48 -7.24
C GLY A 105 18.86 -9.67 -7.37
N GLU A 106 18.32 -10.71 -6.71
CA GLU A 106 16.87 -10.91 -6.60
C GLU A 106 16.17 -11.05 -7.97
N ASN A 107 16.84 -11.69 -8.93
CA ASN A 107 16.32 -11.82 -10.30
C ASN A 107 15.49 -13.12 -10.50
N GLY A 108 15.22 -13.85 -9.44
CA GLY A 108 14.47 -15.10 -9.48
C GLY A 108 15.22 -16.23 -10.20
N SER A 109 14.60 -17.40 -10.32
CA SER A 109 15.25 -18.58 -10.88
C SER A 109 15.61 -18.41 -12.36
N SER A 110 16.84 -18.80 -12.74
CA SER A 110 17.31 -18.81 -14.12
C SER A 110 16.64 -19.91 -14.97
N ALA A 111 16.04 -20.91 -14.33
CA ALA A 111 15.31 -21.99 -15.01
C ALA A 111 13.95 -21.52 -15.56
N VAL A 112 13.37 -20.46 -15.01
CA VAL A 112 12.06 -19.89 -15.40
C VAL A 112 12.25 -18.92 -16.57
N ARG A 113 11.79 -19.27 -17.76
CA ARG A 113 12.12 -18.55 -19.02
C ARG A 113 10.93 -18.16 -19.89
N THR A 114 9.90 -18.98 -19.94
CA THR A 114 8.71 -18.74 -20.78
C THR A 114 7.62 -17.97 -20.01
N LYS A 115 6.74 -17.29 -20.69
CA LYS A 115 5.59 -16.61 -20.08
C LYS A 115 4.79 -17.51 -19.13
N PRO A 116 4.37 -18.73 -19.53
CA PRO A 116 3.64 -19.61 -18.62
C PRO A 116 4.44 -19.99 -17.37
N GLU A 117 5.76 -20.25 -17.50
CA GLU A 117 6.62 -20.58 -16.37
C GLU A 117 6.77 -19.38 -15.42
N ILE A 118 6.93 -18.15 -15.96
CA ILE A 118 7.03 -16.93 -15.17
C ILE A 118 5.73 -16.67 -14.42
N ILE A 119 4.57 -16.79 -15.06
CA ILE A 119 3.27 -16.63 -14.41
C ILE A 119 3.09 -17.68 -13.29
N ALA A 120 3.45 -18.93 -13.56
CA ALA A 120 3.39 -19.98 -12.55
C ALA A 120 4.32 -19.70 -11.35
N TYR A 121 5.51 -19.20 -11.63
CA TYR A 121 6.49 -18.81 -10.60
C TYR A 121 5.98 -17.67 -9.73
N VAL A 122 5.40 -16.62 -10.33
CA VAL A 122 4.77 -15.50 -9.61
C VAL A 122 3.60 -15.99 -8.76
N LYS A 123 2.71 -16.83 -9.30
CA LYS A 123 1.60 -17.43 -8.53
C LYS A 123 2.09 -18.24 -7.33
N ALA A 124 3.13 -19.03 -7.50
CA ALA A 124 3.70 -19.82 -6.40
C ALA A 124 4.34 -18.93 -5.33
N ALA A 125 4.97 -17.82 -5.72
CA ALA A 125 5.55 -16.86 -4.79
C ALA A 125 4.46 -16.12 -3.97
N PHE A 126 3.37 -15.70 -4.60
CA PHE A 126 2.21 -15.13 -3.89
C PHE A 126 1.59 -16.15 -2.93
N ALA A 127 1.42 -17.41 -3.34
CA ALA A 127 0.92 -18.46 -2.46
C ALA A 127 1.84 -18.68 -1.23
N TYR A 128 3.15 -18.54 -1.42
CA TYR A 128 4.12 -18.59 -0.32
C TYR A 128 3.96 -17.39 0.62
N MET A 129 3.78 -16.19 0.09
CA MET A 129 3.58 -15.00 0.89
C MET A 129 2.24 -15.03 1.64
N HIS A 130 1.17 -15.55 1.04
CA HIS A 130 -0.10 -15.81 1.74
C HIS A 130 0.08 -16.75 2.94
N ARG A 131 0.90 -17.79 2.81
CA ARG A 131 1.24 -18.66 3.94
C ARG A 131 2.01 -17.89 5.03
N ALA A 132 2.90 -16.98 4.64
CA ALA A 132 3.67 -16.18 5.57
C ALA A 132 2.79 -15.18 6.34
N THR A 133 1.92 -14.45 5.65
CA THR A 133 1.00 -13.51 6.28
C THR A 133 -0.05 -14.19 7.15
N ALA A 134 -0.52 -15.38 6.77
CA ALA A 134 -1.41 -16.19 7.61
C ALA A 134 -0.76 -16.61 8.94
N ALA A 135 0.57 -16.64 9.02
CA ALA A 135 1.31 -16.92 10.25
C ALA A 135 1.52 -15.68 11.14
N ILE A 136 1.13 -14.49 10.68
CA ILE A 136 1.18 -13.25 11.47
C ILE A 136 -0.11 -13.13 12.28
N ASP A 137 0.03 -13.06 13.59
CA ASP A 137 -1.04 -12.73 14.52
C ASP A 137 -0.67 -11.50 15.37
N ASP A 138 -1.61 -11.00 16.16
CA ASP A 138 -1.39 -9.80 16.96
C ASP A 138 -0.36 -10.02 18.09
N GLY A 139 -0.08 -11.27 18.48
CA GLY A 139 0.95 -11.63 19.45
C GLY A 139 2.37 -11.64 18.87
N ASN A 140 2.51 -11.84 17.55
CA ASN A 140 3.81 -11.99 16.90
C ASN A 140 4.12 -10.94 15.83
N ALA A 141 3.15 -10.13 15.42
CA ALA A 141 3.29 -9.13 14.36
C ALA A 141 4.51 -8.20 14.55
N LEU A 142 4.76 -7.78 15.77
CA LEU A 142 5.88 -6.91 16.14
C LEU A 142 7.11 -7.67 16.65
N MET A 143 7.13 -9.00 16.59
CA MET A 143 8.34 -9.75 16.89
C MET A 143 9.41 -9.52 15.83
N PRO A 144 10.68 -9.33 16.25
CA PRO A 144 11.78 -9.22 15.31
C PRO A 144 11.89 -10.47 14.44
N ARG A 145 12.12 -10.28 13.14
CA ARG A 145 12.47 -11.37 12.23
C ARG A 145 13.93 -11.81 12.43
N PRO A 146 14.30 -13.01 12.02
CA PRO A 146 15.71 -13.43 11.93
C PRO A 146 16.52 -12.51 11.00
N ALA A 147 17.76 -12.16 11.41
CA ALA A 147 18.59 -11.13 10.75
C ALA A 147 19.39 -11.72 9.57
N PHE A 148 18.78 -12.37 8.58
CA PHE A 148 19.55 -13.01 7.50
C PHE A 148 19.32 -12.45 6.09
N LEU A 149 18.76 -11.26 5.92
CA LEU A 149 18.45 -10.73 4.58
C LEU A 149 18.81 -9.28 4.35
N PRO A 150 18.80 -8.79 3.08
CA PRO A 150 19.53 -7.63 2.58
C PRO A 150 19.20 -6.30 3.26
N TYR A 151 18.24 -6.27 4.15
CA TYR A 151 17.78 -5.07 4.85
C TYR A 151 18.66 -4.61 6.03
N GLY A 152 19.87 -5.15 6.18
CA GLY A 152 20.84 -4.71 7.19
C GLY A 152 20.52 -5.15 8.63
N PRO A 153 21.28 -4.65 9.63
CA PRO A 153 21.25 -5.14 11.00
C PRO A 153 20.08 -4.63 11.85
N ASN A 154 19.22 -3.75 11.32
CA ASN A 154 18.10 -3.22 12.09
C ASN A 154 17.04 -4.29 12.34
N PRO A 155 16.55 -4.43 13.59
CA PRO A 155 15.50 -5.37 13.90
C PRO A 155 14.18 -4.91 13.25
N MET A 156 13.84 -5.53 12.11
CA MET A 156 12.54 -5.34 11.46
C MET A 156 11.54 -6.32 12.06
N THR A 157 10.29 -5.90 12.22
CA THR A 157 9.21 -6.77 12.68
C THR A 157 8.64 -7.60 11.52
N ARG A 158 7.91 -8.67 11.81
CA ARG A 158 7.19 -9.44 10.79
C ARG A 158 6.20 -8.58 10.03
N LEU A 159 5.44 -7.74 10.75
CA LEU A 159 4.51 -6.78 10.16
C LEU A 159 5.23 -5.81 9.23
N TRP A 160 6.39 -5.27 9.67
CA TRP A 160 7.17 -4.35 8.85
C TRP A 160 7.58 -5.00 7.51
N VAL A 161 8.09 -6.24 7.53
CA VAL A 161 8.49 -6.96 6.32
C VAL A 161 7.30 -7.18 5.39
N ALA A 162 6.15 -7.59 5.93
CA ALA A 162 4.96 -7.81 5.12
C ALA A 162 4.44 -6.51 4.46
N VAL A 163 4.51 -5.36 5.15
CA VAL A 163 4.16 -4.06 4.57
C VAL A 163 5.21 -3.59 3.57
N ALA A 164 6.51 -3.92 3.81
CA ALA A 164 7.59 -3.64 2.86
C ALA A 164 7.35 -4.30 1.52
N ASP A 165 7.08 -5.60 1.55
CA ASP A 165 6.79 -6.39 0.36
C ASP A 165 5.59 -5.81 -0.43
N VAL A 166 4.53 -5.44 0.29
CA VAL A 166 3.38 -4.76 -0.33
C VAL A 166 3.80 -3.47 -1.05
N GLY A 167 4.62 -2.63 -0.42
CA GLY A 167 5.15 -1.40 -1.02
C GLY A 167 6.01 -1.69 -2.25
N HIS A 168 6.95 -2.59 -2.13
CA HIS A 168 7.89 -3.00 -3.19
C HIS A 168 7.16 -3.61 -4.40
N THR A 169 6.23 -4.51 -4.18
CA THR A 169 5.39 -5.09 -5.25
C THR A 169 4.60 -4.02 -5.99
N ASN A 170 4.07 -2.98 -5.29
CA ASN A 170 3.36 -1.88 -5.95
C ASN A 170 4.27 -0.95 -6.75
N ASP A 171 5.50 -0.70 -6.31
CA ASP A 171 6.49 0.04 -7.09
C ASP A 171 6.72 -0.67 -8.44
N HIS A 172 7.07 -1.96 -8.40
CA HIS A 172 7.28 -2.74 -9.62
C HIS A 172 6.02 -2.88 -10.48
N TYR A 173 4.83 -2.97 -9.87
CA TYR A 173 3.57 -2.91 -10.60
C TYR A 173 3.43 -1.59 -11.38
N GLY A 174 3.80 -0.46 -10.77
CA GLY A 174 3.82 0.85 -11.42
C GLY A 174 4.75 0.87 -12.65
N GLN A 175 5.96 0.32 -12.51
CA GLN A 175 6.92 0.18 -13.62
C GLN A 175 6.39 -0.73 -14.73
N LEU A 176 5.83 -1.90 -14.39
CA LEU A 176 5.22 -2.83 -15.36
C LEU A 176 4.05 -2.20 -16.11
N ALA A 177 3.25 -1.35 -15.47
CA ALA A 177 2.17 -0.61 -16.12
C ALA A 177 2.71 0.33 -17.21
N GLU A 178 3.84 1.02 -16.95
CA GLU A 178 4.50 1.85 -17.96
C GLU A 178 5.11 1.01 -19.09
N TYR A 179 5.67 -0.18 -18.78
CA TYR A 179 6.17 -1.09 -19.82
C TYR A 179 5.05 -1.55 -20.76
N LEU A 180 3.84 -1.84 -20.24
CA LEU A 180 2.67 -2.11 -21.09
C LEU A 180 2.39 -0.93 -22.03
N ARG A 181 2.34 0.31 -21.50
CA ARG A 181 2.07 1.51 -22.27
C ARG A 181 3.11 1.76 -23.34
N MET A 182 4.39 1.55 -23.04
CA MET A 182 5.50 1.65 -24.01
C MET A 182 5.34 0.65 -25.16
N ASN A 183 4.64 -0.46 -24.92
CA ASN A 183 4.30 -1.46 -25.94
C ASN A 183 2.91 -1.24 -26.57
N GLY A 184 2.29 -0.06 -26.40
CA GLY A 184 1.00 0.27 -26.99
C GLY A 184 -0.20 -0.42 -26.30
N ILE A 185 -0.02 -0.90 -25.08
CA ILE A 185 -1.01 -1.69 -24.36
C ILE A 185 -1.55 -0.90 -23.17
N VAL A 186 -2.89 -0.71 -23.10
CA VAL A 186 -3.53 -0.11 -21.94
C VAL A 186 -3.47 -1.09 -20.77
N PRO A 187 -2.90 -0.70 -19.60
CA PRO A 187 -2.86 -1.55 -18.43
C PRO A 187 -4.26 -1.96 -17.96
N PRO A 188 -4.46 -3.20 -17.45
CA PRO A 188 -5.78 -3.70 -17.02
C PRO A 188 -6.51 -2.77 -16.06
N ALA A 189 -5.82 -2.21 -15.06
CA ALA A 189 -6.39 -1.28 -14.09
C ALA A 189 -6.88 0.05 -14.69
N SER A 190 -6.43 0.38 -15.91
CA SER A 190 -6.86 1.59 -16.64
C SER A 190 -8.07 1.34 -17.54
N ARG A 191 -8.54 0.09 -17.67
CA ARG A 191 -9.66 -0.31 -18.55
C ARG A 191 -11.04 -0.24 -17.91
N GLY A 192 -11.14 0.05 -16.60
CA GLY A 192 -12.40 0.13 -15.87
C GLY A 192 -12.23 0.36 -14.38
N LYS A 193 -13.32 0.60 -13.65
CA LYS A 193 -13.31 0.90 -12.21
C LYS A 193 -12.82 -0.28 -11.38
N MET A 194 -11.95 -0.01 -10.39
CA MET A 194 -11.43 -0.98 -9.44
C MET A 194 -12.54 -1.66 -8.60
N PRO A 195 -12.44 -2.97 -8.32
CA PRO A 195 -13.31 -3.65 -7.34
C PRO A 195 -12.98 -3.22 -5.90
N GLY A 196 -13.99 -3.19 -5.03
CA GLY A 196 -13.88 -2.74 -3.65
C GLY A 196 -13.02 -3.64 -2.75
N GLN A 197 -12.41 -3.00 -1.75
CA GLN A 197 -11.55 -3.66 -0.77
C GLN A 197 -12.32 -4.31 0.39
N PRO A 198 -11.81 -5.40 0.99
CA PRO A 198 -12.37 -6.00 2.21
C PRO A 198 -11.90 -5.29 3.48
N GLN A 199 -12.71 -5.36 4.52
CA GLN A 199 -12.49 -4.71 5.83
C GLN A 199 -12.11 -5.73 6.90
N THR A 200 -11.27 -5.35 7.87
CA THR A 200 -11.50 -5.58 9.32
C THR A 200 -10.31 -5.33 10.26
N SER A 201 -10.51 -5.46 11.53
CA SER A 201 -10.07 -4.93 12.80
C SER A 201 -9.18 -5.92 13.59
N SER A 202 -8.37 -5.62 14.48
CA SER A 202 -7.82 -4.92 15.60
C SER A 202 -6.92 -5.85 16.44
N GLU A 203 -5.98 -5.54 17.12
CA GLU A 203 -5.54 -4.91 18.34
C GLU A 203 -4.12 -5.29 18.80
N GLN A 204 -3.43 -4.34 19.33
CA GLN A 204 -2.31 -4.21 20.26
C GLN A 204 -0.89 -4.30 19.74
N ARG A 205 -0.31 -3.19 19.66
CA ARG A 205 0.99 -2.52 19.70
C ARG A 205 0.98 -1.41 18.66
N ASN A 206 1.83 -0.42 18.84
CA ASN A 206 1.76 0.85 18.15
C ASN A 206 1.84 0.73 16.61
N ILE A 207 0.74 0.25 15.99
CA ILE A 207 0.59 0.17 14.54
C ILE A 207 0.84 1.55 13.90
N GLY A 208 0.53 2.64 14.63
CA GLY A 208 0.82 4.00 14.19
C GLY A 208 2.31 4.24 13.96
N GLU A 209 3.18 3.80 14.85
CA GLU A 209 4.63 3.92 14.69
C GLU A 209 5.17 3.11 13.50
N GLU A 210 4.65 1.92 13.28
CA GLU A 210 5.04 1.09 12.13
C GLU A 210 4.61 1.76 10.80
N LEU A 211 3.39 2.29 10.76
CA LEU A 211 2.90 3.02 9.58
C LEU A 211 3.67 4.33 9.37
N ASP A 212 4.02 5.03 10.44
CA ASP A 212 4.81 6.25 10.39
C ASP A 212 6.22 6.02 9.82
N ALA A 213 6.87 4.91 10.21
CA ALA A 213 8.14 4.50 9.63
C ALA A 213 8.04 4.23 8.12
N TRP A 214 6.93 3.63 7.68
CA TRP A 214 6.67 3.42 6.25
C TRP A 214 6.36 4.71 5.50
N ILE A 215 5.62 5.63 6.11
CA ILE A 215 5.37 6.96 5.56
C ILE A 215 6.70 7.68 5.37
N THR A 216 7.60 7.65 6.37
CA THR A 216 8.96 8.21 6.29
C THR A 216 9.73 7.62 5.10
N ARG A 217 9.77 6.29 4.97
CA ARG A 217 10.47 5.63 3.86
C ARG A 217 9.90 6.02 2.50
N THR A 218 8.58 6.12 2.38
CA THR A 218 7.90 6.50 1.14
C THR A 218 8.17 7.97 0.79
N GLU A 219 8.20 8.87 1.77
CA GLU A 219 8.56 10.28 1.60
C GLU A 219 10.01 10.43 1.13
N GLU A 220 10.95 9.69 1.73
CA GLU A 220 12.37 9.67 1.35
C GLU A 220 12.59 9.22 -0.11
N LEU A 221 11.70 8.42 -0.67
CA LEU A 221 11.73 8.02 -2.09
C LEU A 221 11.07 9.06 -2.99
N LEU A 222 9.86 9.48 -2.64
CA LEU A 222 9.01 10.31 -3.52
C LEU A 222 9.45 11.75 -3.60
N VAL A 223 9.81 12.37 -2.48
CA VAL A 223 10.19 13.79 -2.47
C VAL A 223 11.44 14.04 -3.29
N PRO A 224 12.55 13.27 -3.15
CA PRO A 224 13.70 13.42 -4.03
C PRO A 224 13.40 13.08 -5.50
N ALA A 225 12.56 12.09 -5.78
CA ALA A 225 12.20 11.73 -7.14
C ALA A 225 11.40 12.86 -7.82
N ALA A 226 10.43 13.44 -7.12
CA ALA A 226 9.69 14.59 -7.63
C ALA A 226 10.61 15.80 -7.84
N ASP A 227 11.52 16.07 -6.92
CA ASP A 227 12.44 17.20 -7.01
C ASP A 227 13.49 17.03 -8.12
N ALA A 228 13.85 15.81 -8.49
CA ALA A 228 14.82 15.51 -9.53
C ALA A 228 14.37 15.96 -10.94
N MET A 229 13.07 16.08 -11.21
CA MET A 229 12.55 16.59 -12.47
C MET A 229 12.77 18.12 -12.55
N PRO A 230 13.43 18.65 -13.60
CA PRO A 230 13.52 20.09 -13.82
C PRO A 230 12.15 20.75 -14.00
N GLU A 231 12.02 22.00 -13.56
CA GLU A 231 10.74 22.72 -13.57
C GLU A 231 10.13 22.79 -14.98
N GLU A 232 10.94 23.04 -15.99
CA GLU A 232 10.50 23.11 -17.39
C GLU A 232 9.96 21.79 -17.93
N LYS A 233 10.25 20.68 -17.24
CA LYS A 233 9.75 19.33 -17.57
C LYS A 233 8.58 18.85 -16.72
N TYR A 234 8.09 19.67 -15.80
CA TYR A 234 6.91 19.31 -15.02
C TYR A 234 5.63 19.15 -15.86
N SER A 235 5.58 19.80 -17.02
CA SER A 235 4.50 19.61 -18.00
C SER A 235 4.67 18.36 -18.89
N PHE A 236 5.76 17.61 -18.75
CA PHE A 236 6.00 16.41 -19.54
C PHE A 236 4.93 15.36 -19.32
N ALA A 237 4.39 14.84 -20.42
CA ALA A 237 3.61 13.61 -20.47
C ALA A 237 4.17 12.72 -21.60
N PRO A 238 4.31 11.40 -21.39
CA PRO A 238 4.70 10.50 -22.47
C PRO A 238 3.68 10.53 -23.62
N SER A 239 4.14 10.37 -24.86
CA SER A 239 3.29 10.42 -26.04
C SER A 239 3.52 9.26 -27.02
N ALA A 240 4.65 8.52 -26.87
CA ALA A 240 5.00 7.40 -27.73
C ALA A 240 4.46 6.08 -27.11
N GLY A 241 3.39 5.54 -27.65
CA GLY A 241 2.67 4.38 -27.12
C GLY A 241 1.25 4.74 -26.70
N GLU A 242 0.63 3.94 -25.84
CA GLU A 242 -0.76 4.17 -25.38
C GLU A 242 -0.80 5.07 -24.14
N PHE A 243 -0.40 6.35 -24.33
CA PHE A 243 -0.36 7.37 -23.27
C PHE A 243 -1.46 8.43 -23.41
N ARG A 244 -2.51 8.18 -24.19
CA ARG A 244 -3.59 9.15 -24.37
C ARG A 244 -4.30 9.42 -23.05
N GLY A 245 -4.31 10.69 -22.62
CA GLY A 245 -5.00 11.13 -21.41
C GLY A 245 -4.30 10.73 -20.11
N VAL A 246 -3.03 10.31 -20.14
CA VAL A 246 -2.23 10.16 -18.93
C VAL A 246 -1.90 11.54 -18.34
N ARG A 247 -1.64 11.54 -17.03
CA ARG A 247 -1.22 12.74 -16.32
C ARG A 247 0.16 13.19 -16.75
N THR A 248 0.37 14.51 -16.80
CA THR A 248 1.71 15.08 -16.81
C THR A 248 2.46 14.74 -15.52
N PHE A 249 3.78 14.93 -15.49
CA PHE A 249 4.58 14.76 -14.29
C PHE A 249 4.04 15.57 -13.11
N ALA A 250 3.74 16.85 -13.33
CA ALA A 250 3.10 17.72 -12.34
C ALA A 250 1.77 17.14 -11.83
N GLU A 251 0.91 16.68 -12.73
CA GLU A 251 -0.38 16.10 -12.38
C GLU A 251 -0.25 14.77 -11.63
N GLN A 252 0.79 13.96 -11.91
CA GLN A 252 1.09 12.75 -11.14
C GLN A 252 1.41 13.11 -9.68
N VAL A 253 2.33 14.06 -9.46
CA VAL A 253 2.74 14.50 -8.12
C VAL A 253 1.56 15.14 -7.37
N LYS A 254 0.79 15.99 -8.05
CA LYS A 254 -0.42 16.65 -7.48
C LYS A 254 -1.49 15.63 -7.10
N HIS A 255 -1.71 14.61 -7.93
CA HIS A 255 -2.71 13.58 -7.71
C HIS A 255 -2.37 12.71 -6.49
N LEU A 256 -1.13 12.19 -6.43
CA LEU A 256 -0.73 11.39 -5.27
C LEU A 256 -0.80 12.19 -3.96
N SER A 257 -0.41 13.46 -3.99
CA SER A 257 -0.48 14.34 -2.81
C SER A 257 -1.92 14.59 -2.36
N ALA A 258 -2.83 14.86 -3.31
CA ALA A 258 -4.26 15.02 -3.01
C ALA A 258 -4.87 13.75 -2.43
N THR A 259 -4.51 12.58 -2.98
CA THR A 259 -4.95 11.27 -2.46
C THR A 259 -4.42 11.02 -1.05
N ASN A 260 -3.18 11.39 -0.76
CA ASN A 260 -2.63 11.33 0.60
C ASN A 260 -3.47 12.16 1.59
N TYR A 261 -3.82 13.42 1.25
CA TYR A 261 -4.69 14.26 2.08
C TYR A 261 -6.07 13.64 2.28
N ILE A 262 -6.69 13.09 1.22
CA ILE A 262 -8.00 12.45 1.30
C ILE A 262 -7.97 11.24 2.24
N LEU A 263 -6.99 10.35 2.08
CA LEU A 263 -6.90 9.11 2.84
C LEU A 263 -6.48 9.37 4.29
N ALA A 264 -5.54 10.29 4.53
CA ALA A 264 -5.20 10.73 5.88
C ALA A 264 -6.38 11.40 6.60
N SER A 265 -7.15 12.23 5.88
CA SER A 265 -8.37 12.84 6.43
C SER A 265 -9.42 11.80 6.79
N ALA A 266 -9.58 10.78 5.95
CA ALA A 266 -10.45 9.65 6.25
C ALA A 266 -9.98 8.92 7.52
N ALA A 267 -8.67 8.64 7.65
CA ALA A 267 -8.10 8.03 8.86
C ALA A 267 -8.33 8.88 10.11
N LEU A 268 -8.25 10.19 10.01
CA LEU A 268 -8.49 11.15 11.10
C LEU A 268 -9.98 11.40 11.37
N SER A 269 -10.88 11.01 10.45
CA SER A 269 -12.31 11.38 10.46
C SER A 269 -12.52 12.90 10.34
N GLU A 270 -11.67 13.56 9.55
CA GLU A 270 -11.70 15.00 9.27
C GLU A 270 -12.06 15.27 7.81
N LYS A 271 -12.27 16.53 7.47
CA LYS A 271 -12.37 16.96 6.06
C LYS A 271 -10.96 17.22 5.51
N PRO A 272 -10.72 16.93 4.23
CA PRO A 272 -9.45 17.27 3.60
C PRO A 272 -9.15 18.78 3.73
N PRO A 273 -7.90 19.17 4.10
CA PRO A 273 -7.58 20.53 4.52
C PRO A 273 -7.69 21.57 3.38
N HIS A 274 -7.57 21.17 2.14
CA HIS A 274 -7.65 22.06 0.97
C HIS A 274 -8.88 21.77 0.11
N GLY A 275 -9.84 20.96 0.59
CA GLY A 275 -11.07 20.61 -0.14
C GLY A 275 -10.86 19.58 -1.26
N GLU A 276 -9.87 18.70 -1.13
CA GLU A 276 -9.57 17.64 -2.08
C GLU A 276 -10.74 16.64 -2.17
N ALA A 277 -11.64 16.85 -3.11
CA ALA A 277 -12.80 15.98 -3.32
C ALA A 277 -12.64 15.04 -4.54
N LYS A 278 -11.68 15.32 -5.44
CA LYS A 278 -11.54 14.67 -6.74
C LYS A 278 -10.12 14.12 -7.01
N GLU A 279 -9.34 13.86 -5.97
CA GLU A 279 -7.95 13.44 -6.10
C GLU A 279 -7.11 14.38 -6.99
N THR A 280 -7.40 15.66 -6.94
CA THR A 280 -6.70 16.74 -7.62
C THR A 280 -6.31 17.82 -6.64
N ALA A 281 -5.10 18.36 -6.78
CA ALA A 281 -4.67 19.51 -5.99
C ALA A 281 -5.50 20.76 -6.32
N PRO A 282 -5.57 21.75 -5.40
CA PRO A 282 -6.17 23.05 -5.68
C PRO A 282 -5.55 23.74 -6.89
N ASP A 283 -6.34 24.58 -7.59
CA ASP A 283 -5.87 25.33 -8.76
C ASP A 283 -4.76 26.35 -8.46
N SER A 284 -4.57 26.69 -7.18
CA SER A 284 -3.48 27.55 -6.71
C SER A 284 -2.11 26.86 -6.77
N VAL A 285 -2.05 25.53 -6.79
CA VAL A 285 -0.80 24.74 -6.84
C VAL A 285 -0.37 24.60 -8.29
N ARG A 286 0.58 25.45 -8.76
CA ARG A 286 0.93 25.57 -10.19
C ARG A 286 2.42 25.42 -10.47
N THR A 287 3.28 26.06 -9.69
CA THR A 287 4.74 26.02 -9.86
C THR A 287 5.34 24.76 -9.25
N LYS A 288 6.56 24.39 -9.67
CA LYS A 288 7.29 23.27 -9.04
C LYS A 288 7.39 23.48 -7.52
N ALA A 289 7.71 24.67 -7.07
CA ALA A 289 7.84 24.97 -5.64
C ALA A 289 6.52 24.68 -4.88
N GLU A 290 5.40 25.19 -5.38
CA GLU A 290 4.08 24.97 -4.79
C GLU A 290 3.67 23.49 -4.80
N ILE A 291 4.01 22.76 -5.87
CA ILE A 291 3.75 21.31 -6.00
C ILE A 291 4.59 20.54 -4.98
N MET A 292 5.87 20.90 -4.81
CA MET A 292 6.76 20.27 -3.82
C MET A 292 6.32 20.57 -2.39
N ASP A 293 5.87 21.78 -2.10
CA ASP A 293 5.33 22.13 -0.78
C ASP A 293 4.03 21.39 -0.50
N TYR A 294 3.15 21.25 -1.51
CA TYR A 294 1.92 20.47 -1.41
C TYR A 294 2.20 18.98 -1.17
N LEU A 295 3.22 18.42 -1.85
CA LEU A 295 3.69 17.04 -1.64
C LEU A 295 4.18 16.83 -0.20
N ARG A 296 5.12 17.66 0.27
CA ARG A 296 5.66 17.58 1.65
C ARG A 296 4.55 17.75 2.69
N GLY A 297 3.65 18.71 2.46
CA GLY A 297 2.48 18.91 3.32
C GLY A 297 1.58 17.69 3.41
N SER A 298 1.42 16.95 2.30
CA SER A 298 0.62 15.72 2.27
C SER A 298 1.24 14.59 3.10
N PHE A 299 2.58 14.46 3.09
CA PHE A 299 3.31 13.51 3.95
C PHE A 299 3.23 13.92 5.41
N ALA A 300 3.44 15.20 5.74
CA ALA A 300 3.26 15.69 7.12
C ALA A 300 1.84 15.40 7.66
N TYR A 301 0.84 15.43 6.79
CA TYR A 301 -0.53 15.10 7.16
C TYR A 301 -0.73 13.58 7.37
N LEU A 302 -0.07 12.73 6.57
CA LEU A 302 -0.01 11.28 6.81
C LEU A 302 0.67 10.95 8.14
N HIS A 303 1.81 11.58 8.45
CA HIS A 303 2.50 11.43 9.74
C HIS A 303 1.58 11.80 10.92
N ARG A 304 0.87 12.91 10.81
CA ARG A 304 -0.13 13.29 11.83
C ARG A 304 -1.23 12.23 11.98
N ALA A 305 -1.68 11.65 10.88
CA ALA A 305 -2.69 10.60 10.93
C ALA A 305 -2.14 9.32 11.57
N ALA A 306 -0.91 8.93 11.25
CA ALA A 306 -0.25 7.75 11.82
C ALA A 306 -0.05 7.88 13.33
N THR A 307 0.40 9.05 13.82
CA THR A 307 0.56 9.30 15.26
C THR A 307 -0.77 9.25 16.05
N GLY A 308 -1.90 9.43 15.36
CA GLY A 308 -3.24 9.31 15.96
C GLY A 308 -3.78 7.87 16.00
N ILE A 309 -3.04 6.90 15.46
CA ILE A 309 -3.46 5.48 15.44
C ILE A 309 -2.95 4.78 16.69
N THR A 310 -3.89 4.17 17.41
CA THR A 310 -3.61 3.35 18.59
C THR A 310 -4.13 1.93 18.37
N ALA A 311 -3.77 1.01 19.27
CA ALA A 311 -4.27 -0.35 19.24
C ALA A 311 -5.82 -0.38 19.29
N GLU A 312 -6.44 0.51 20.07
CA GLU A 312 -7.89 0.56 20.27
C GLU A 312 -8.64 1.12 19.06
N ASN A 313 -7.99 1.96 18.24
CA ASN A 313 -8.66 2.67 17.14
C ASN A 313 -8.22 2.26 15.73
N SER A 314 -7.10 1.57 15.59
CA SER A 314 -6.51 1.20 14.29
C SER A 314 -7.49 0.52 13.35
N ALA A 315 -8.28 -0.37 13.90
CA ALA A 315 -9.28 -1.17 13.23
C ALA A 315 -10.69 -0.57 13.29
N ALA A 316 -10.88 0.59 13.88
CA ALA A 316 -12.17 1.25 13.88
C ALA A 316 -12.62 1.51 12.45
N VAL A 317 -13.75 0.92 12.07
CA VAL A 317 -14.37 1.17 10.75
C VAL A 317 -14.95 2.56 10.74
N ILE A 318 -14.47 3.38 9.83
CA ILE A 318 -14.88 4.76 9.66
C ILE A 318 -15.41 5.03 8.25
N GLY A 319 -16.20 6.07 8.13
CA GLY A 319 -16.79 6.46 6.86
C GLY A 319 -18.07 5.71 6.50
N SER A 320 -18.85 6.32 5.62
CA SER A 320 -20.10 5.76 5.10
C SER A 320 -19.93 5.04 3.76
N ARG A 321 -19.00 5.53 2.90
CA ARG A 321 -18.56 4.90 1.64
C ARG A 321 -17.37 5.69 1.05
N PRO A 322 -16.27 5.04 0.62
CA PRO A 322 -15.92 3.66 0.97
C PRO A 322 -15.73 3.53 2.48
N ARG A 323 -16.07 2.37 3.04
CA ARG A 323 -15.78 2.04 4.42
C ARG A 323 -14.35 1.50 4.50
N GLY A 324 -13.58 1.97 5.45
CA GLY A 324 -12.25 1.45 5.72
C GLY A 324 -11.93 1.54 7.22
N THR A 325 -10.85 0.91 7.62
CA THR A 325 -10.29 1.11 8.96
C THR A 325 -9.35 2.31 8.96
N ARG A 326 -9.05 2.88 10.13
CA ARG A 326 -8.07 3.96 10.23
C ARG A 326 -6.71 3.56 9.67
N ALA A 327 -6.20 2.41 10.08
CA ALA A 327 -4.95 1.87 9.55
C ALA A 327 -5.05 1.55 8.05
N GLY A 328 -6.17 0.98 7.61
CA GLY A 328 -6.41 0.64 6.21
C GLY A 328 -6.31 1.85 5.26
N PHE A 329 -6.83 3.02 5.65
CA PHE A 329 -6.69 4.23 4.85
C PHE A 329 -5.23 4.70 4.72
N LEU A 330 -4.40 4.55 5.76
CA LEU A 330 -2.97 4.88 5.67
C LEU A 330 -2.21 3.87 4.82
N ILE A 331 -2.55 2.60 4.91
CA ILE A 331 -1.99 1.56 4.03
C ILE A 331 -2.37 1.86 2.58
N ASP A 332 -3.62 2.22 2.29
CA ASP A 332 -4.04 2.62 0.95
C ASP A 332 -3.25 3.82 0.41
N ALA A 333 -2.97 4.81 1.27
CA ALA A 333 -2.15 5.96 0.89
C ALA A 333 -0.72 5.55 0.53
N LEU A 334 -0.12 4.64 1.31
CA LEU A 334 1.21 4.09 1.03
C LEU A 334 1.23 3.32 -0.29
N LEU A 335 0.27 2.42 -0.50
CA LEU A 335 0.17 1.63 -1.74
C LEU A 335 -0.02 2.52 -2.97
N HIS A 336 -0.88 3.52 -2.86
CA HIS A 336 -1.13 4.48 -3.92
C HIS A 336 0.14 5.29 -4.23
N SER A 337 0.85 5.76 -3.19
CA SER A 337 2.08 6.51 -3.34
C SER A 337 3.18 5.68 -3.99
N GLN A 338 3.35 4.41 -3.62
CA GLN A 338 4.34 3.51 -4.23
C GLN A 338 4.03 3.22 -5.70
N ASN A 339 2.76 2.99 -6.04
CA ASN A 339 2.37 2.84 -7.44
C ASN A 339 2.75 4.08 -8.27
N HIS A 340 2.49 5.29 -7.76
CA HIS A 340 2.86 6.52 -8.46
C HIS A 340 4.38 6.77 -8.44
N TYR A 341 5.10 6.34 -7.41
CA TYR A 341 6.56 6.36 -7.39
C TYR A 341 7.15 5.59 -8.57
N GLY A 342 6.69 4.35 -8.82
CA GLY A 342 7.12 3.58 -9.98
C GLY A 342 6.87 4.29 -11.30
N GLN A 343 5.72 4.96 -11.48
CA GLN A 343 5.42 5.74 -12.67
C GLN A 343 6.32 6.99 -12.78
N ILE A 344 6.56 7.70 -11.68
CA ILE A 344 7.46 8.87 -11.61
C ILE A 344 8.90 8.48 -11.98
N VAL A 345 9.38 7.34 -11.49
CA VAL A 345 10.70 6.77 -11.87
C VAL A 345 10.81 6.62 -13.39
N GLU A 346 9.80 6.07 -14.04
CA GLU A 346 9.80 5.91 -15.49
C GLU A 346 9.75 7.26 -16.22
N TYR A 347 8.98 8.23 -15.72
CA TYR A 347 8.94 9.58 -16.31
C TYR A 347 10.31 10.29 -16.21
N LEU A 348 11.03 10.12 -15.08
CA LEU A 348 12.39 10.62 -14.94
C LEU A 348 13.31 10.01 -16.01
N ARG A 349 13.29 8.68 -16.15
CA ARG A 349 14.11 7.96 -17.13
C ARG A 349 13.80 8.35 -18.58
N MET A 350 12.52 8.52 -18.92
CA MET A 350 12.10 9.03 -20.24
C MET A 350 12.66 10.42 -20.55
N ASN A 351 12.99 11.19 -19.50
CA ASN A 351 13.61 12.51 -19.63
C ASN A 351 15.14 12.49 -19.48
N GLY A 352 15.77 11.31 -19.49
CA GLY A 352 17.22 11.16 -19.35
C GLY A 352 17.72 11.42 -17.93
N ILE A 353 16.88 11.25 -16.92
CA ILE A 353 17.21 11.50 -15.52
C ILE A 353 17.29 10.18 -14.78
N VAL A 354 18.46 9.87 -14.21
CA VAL A 354 18.60 8.72 -13.29
C VAL A 354 17.83 9.03 -12.01
N PRO A 355 16.87 8.18 -11.62
CA PRO A 355 16.14 8.37 -10.37
C PRO A 355 17.09 8.43 -9.16
N PRO A 356 16.84 9.26 -8.15
CA PRO A 356 17.74 9.41 -6.99
C PRO A 356 18.14 8.10 -6.33
N GLU A 357 17.21 7.19 -6.11
CA GLU A 357 17.46 5.87 -5.49
C GLU A 357 18.35 4.95 -6.35
N SER A 358 18.40 5.19 -7.66
CA SER A 358 19.27 4.44 -8.60
C SER A 358 20.67 5.05 -8.76
N ARG A 359 20.96 6.16 -8.09
CA ARG A 359 22.28 6.80 -8.11
C ARG A 359 23.20 6.09 -7.12
N LYS A 360 24.27 5.48 -7.64
CA LYS A 360 25.33 4.86 -6.84
C LYS A 360 26.36 5.88 -6.40
#